data_853e998d7c8c59b27e58ba42b4844f3a
#
_entry.id   853e998d7c8c59b27e58ba42b4844f3a
#
_cell.length_a   1.000
_cell.length_b   1.000
_cell.length_c   1.000
_cell.angle_alpha   90.00
_cell.angle_beta   90.00
_cell.angle_gamma   90.00
#
_symmetry.space_group_name_H-M   'P 1'
#
loop_
_entity.id
_entity.type
_entity.pdbx_description
1 polymer ?
#
loop_
_entity_poly.entity_id
_entity_poly.type
_entity_poly.pdbx_seq_one_letter_code
_entity_poly.pdbx_strand_id
1 'polypeptide(L)'
;LDQVRIYQGVTLGAFSPIQHKNEPHLKRHPTIERETIIYAGATILGGNTVVGARSIIGGNVWLTHSVPPDSRVYIQEPGQQRTEVRAELEMRPTGT
;
A
#
# COMPACT_ATOMS: atom_id res chain seq x y z
N LEU A 1 -7.12 11.41 1.20
CA LEU A 1 -7.76 12.60 1.47
C LEU A 1 -7.78 12.98 2.93
N ASP A 2 -8.41 12.19 3.78
CA ASP A 2 -8.52 12.55 5.18
C ASP A 2 -7.27 12.15 5.92
N GLN A 3 -6.34 13.10 6.05
CA GLN A 3 -5.14 12.91 6.84
C GLN A 3 -4.20 11.83 6.27
N VAL A 4 -4.20 11.67 4.97
CA VAL A 4 -3.20 10.83 4.33
C VAL A 4 -1.89 11.60 4.26
N ARG A 5 -0.79 10.96 4.65
CA ARG A 5 0.56 11.53 4.56
C ARG A 5 1.37 10.78 3.54
N ILE A 6 1.90 11.50 2.59
CA ILE A 6 2.72 10.91 1.54
C ILE A 6 4.04 11.65 1.50
N TYR A 7 5.11 10.91 1.71
CA TYR A 7 6.46 11.48 1.72
C TYR A 7 7.03 11.53 0.31
N GLN A 8 8.20 12.10 0.17
CA GLN A 8 8.79 12.32 -1.15
C GLN A 8 9.15 11.02 -1.86
N GLY A 9 9.12 11.07 -3.20
CA GLY A 9 9.52 9.94 -4.02
C GLY A 9 8.53 8.78 -4.06
N VAL A 10 7.33 8.98 -3.53
CA VAL A 10 6.28 7.96 -3.60
C VAL A 10 5.68 7.95 -4.99
N THR A 11 5.48 6.75 -5.53
CA THR A 11 4.81 6.55 -6.82
C THR A 11 3.48 5.86 -6.59
N LEU A 12 2.41 6.49 -7.06
CA LEU A 12 1.07 5.90 -7.09
C LEU A 12 0.70 5.80 -8.56
N GLY A 13 0.88 4.62 -9.13
CA GLY A 13 0.84 4.50 -10.58
C GLY A 13 0.02 3.35 -11.11
N ALA A 14 -0.05 3.30 -12.44
CA ALA A 14 -0.68 2.21 -13.16
C ALA A 14 0.26 1.02 -13.22
N PHE A 15 -0.31 -0.17 -13.15
CA PHE A 15 0.47 -1.39 -13.28
C PHE A 15 1.10 -1.47 -14.66
N SER A 16 0.29 -1.21 -15.69
CA SER A 16 0.75 -1.18 -17.07
C SER A 16 -0.11 -0.22 -17.87
N PRO A 17 0.48 0.83 -18.45
CA PRO A 17 -0.30 1.75 -19.29
C PRO A 17 -0.92 1.06 -20.50
N ILE A 18 -0.28 0.02 -21.01
CA ILE A 18 -0.76 -0.69 -22.20
C ILE A 18 -2.09 -1.38 -21.94
N GLN A 19 -2.29 -1.90 -20.75
CA GLN A 19 -3.50 -2.62 -20.40
C GLN A 19 -4.75 -1.74 -20.45
N HIS A 20 -4.57 -0.43 -20.35
CA HIS A 20 -5.69 0.51 -20.29
C HIS A 20 -5.81 1.36 -21.54
N LYS A 21 -5.04 1.04 -22.57
CA LYS A 21 -4.96 1.87 -23.76
C LYS A 21 -6.30 2.02 -24.44
N ASN A 22 -7.08 0.97 -24.52
CA ASN A 22 -8.38 0.96 -25.18
C ASN A 22 -9.55 1.18 -24.23
N GLU A 23 -9.26 1.41 -22.95
CA GLU A 23 -10.28 1.59 -21.93
C GLU A 23 -9.89 2.74 -21.01
N PRO A 24 -9.90 3.97 -21.54
CA PRO A 24 -9.39 5.11 -20.79
C PRO A 24 -10.21 5.45 -19.54
N HIS A 25 -11.43 4.95 -19.46
CA HIS A 25 -12.28 5.18 -18.29
C HIS A 25 -11.94 4.27 -17.10
N LEU A 26 -11.11 3.25 -17.30
CA LEU A 26 -10.71 2.39 -16.19
C LEU A 26 -9.80 3.13 -15.23
N LYS A 27 -10.02 2.83 -13.96
CA LYS A 27 -9.18 3.38 -12.90
C LYS A 27 -7.77 2.79 -13.00
N ARG A 28 -6.77 3.65 -13.04
CA ARG A 28 -5.37 3.23 -13.20
C ARG A 28 -4.57 3.29 -11.91
N HIS A 29 -4.95 4.17 -11.01
CA HIS A 29 -4.15 4.46 -9.83
C HIS A 29 -4.76 3.84 -8.59
N PRO A 30 -3.95 3.45 -7.62
CA PRO A 30 -4.46 2.86 -6.39
C PRO A 30 -5.31 3.83 -5.57
N THR A 31 -6.11 3.27 -4.70
CA THR A 31 -6.88 4.03 -3.72
C THR A 31 -6.18 3.98 -2.38
N ILE A 32 -5.96 5.14 -1.80
CA ILE A 32 -5.35 5.26 -0.48
C ILE A 32 -6.42 5.76 0.47
N GLU A 33 -6.78 4.96 1.43
CA GLU A 33 -7.83 5.33 2.37
C GLU A 33 -7.28 6.21 3.49
N ARG A 34 -8.18 6.71 4.32
CA ARG A 34 -7.86 7.76 5.29
C ARG A 34 -6.78 7.33 6.28
N GLU A 35 -6.08 8.29 6.81
CA GLU A 35 -5.11 8.13 7.89
C GLU A 35 -3.97 7.17 7.58
N THR A 36 -3.71 6.98 6.30
CA THR A 36 -2.60 6.15 5.83
C THR A 36 -1.34 6.99 5.73
N ILE A 37 -0.21 6.40 6.06
CA ILE A 37 1.10 7.02 5.93
C ILE A 37 1.92 6.21 4.93
N ILE A 38 2.46 6.89 3.93
CA ILE A 38 3.31 6.26 2.92
C ILE A 38 4.67 6.94 2.97
N TYR A 39 5.67 6.19 3.38
CA TYR A 39 7.02 6.74 3.55
C TYR A 39 7.76 6.82 2.22
N ALA A 40 8.89 7.51 2.25
CA ALA A 40 9.63 7.90 1.07
C ALA A 40 10.01 6.72 0.18
N GLY A 41 9.89 6.91 -1.12
CA GLY A 41 10.34 5.93 -2.10
C GLY A 41 9.45 4.73 -2.31
N ALA A 42 8.33 4.64 -1.60
CA ALA A 42 7.40 3.54 -1.82
C ALA A 42 6.73 3.63 -3.18
N THR A 43 6.43 2.48 -3.77
CA THR A 43 5.74 2.38 -5.05
C THR A 43 4.50 1.53 -4.87
N ILE A 44 3.33 2.08 -5.22
CA ILE A 44 2.05 1.38 -5.13
C ILE A 44 1.41 1.44 -6.50
N LEU A 45 1.12 0.28 -7.06
CA LEU A 45 0.65 0.16 -8.44
C LEU A 45 -0.67 -0.59 -8.52
N GLY A 46 -1.48 -0.18 -9.49
CA GLY A 46 -2.67 -0.91 -9.89
C GLY A 46 -3.97 -0.24 -9.51
N GLY A 47 -4.90 -0.16 -10.49
CA GLY A 47 -6.18 0.51 -10.30
C GLY A 47 -7.09 -0.19 -9.30
N ASN A 48 -6.90 -1.48 -9.10
CA ASN A 48 -7.69 -2.26 -8.13
C ASN A 48 -7.02 -2.35 -6.76
N THR A 49 -5.84 -1.78 -6.63
CA THR A 49 -5.11 -1.81 -5.36
C THR A 49 -5.72 -0.80 -4.41
N VAL A 50 -6.07 -1.26 -3.22
CA VAL A 50 -6.62 -0.41 -2.16
C VAL A 50 -5.74 -0.57 -0.93
N VAL A 51 -5.19 0.54 -0.45
CA VAL A 51 -4.50 0.56 0.83
C VAL A 51 -5.52 0.96 1.88
N GLY A 52 -5.87 0.03 2.74
CA GLY A 52 -6.92 0.23 3.74
C GLY A 52 -6.56 1.31 4.75
N ALA A 53 -7.59 1.87 5.39
CA ALA A 53 -7.43 2.99 6.30
C ALA A 53 -6.44 2.69 7.42
N ARG A 54 -5.75 3.70 7.89
CA ARG A 54 -4.83 3.63 9.03
C ARG A 54 -3.65 2.69 8.80
N SER A 55 -3.29 2.46 7.55
CA SER A 55 -2.15 1.61 7.21
C SER A 55 -0.87 2.42 7.17
N ILE A 56 0.24 1.72 7.31
CA ILE A 56 1.57 2.32 7.20
C ILE A 56 2.35 1.58 6.15
N ILE A 57 2.76 2.29 5.12
CA ILE A 57 3.58 1.73 4.05
C ILE A 57 4.99 2.27 4.22
N GLY A 58 5.90 1.39 4.54
CA GLY A 58 7.28 1.76 4.82
C GLY A 58 8.04 2.24 3.59
N GLY A 59 9.22 2.80 3.83
CA GLY A 59 10.05 3.32 2.76
C GLY A 59 10.47 2.24 1.78
N ASN A 60 10.50 2.60 0.49
CA ASN A 60 10.93 1.74 -0.61
C ASN A 60 10.12 0.46 -0.79
N VAL A 61 8.96 0.34 -0.17
CA VAL A 61 8.06 -0.79 -0.35
C VAL A 61 7.54 -0.82 -1.79
N TRP A 62 7.42 -2.02 -2.33
CA TRP A 62 6.84 -2.25 -3.66
C TRP A 62 5.53 -3.01 -3.48
N LEU A 63 4.40 -2.31 -3.65
CA LEU A 63 3.08 -2.88 -3.39
C LEU A 63 2.25 -2.93 -4.65
N THR A 64 1.77 -4.11 -5.01
CA THR A 64 0.97 -4.33 -6.23
C THR A 64 -0.37 -4.97 -5.94
N HIS A 65 -0.72 -5.13 -4.68
CA HIS A 65 -2.00 -5.72 -4.29
C HIS A 65 -2.55 -4.98 -3.08
N SER A 66 -3.83 -5.15 -2.84
CA SER A 66 -4.51 -4.46 -1.76
C SER A 66 -4.09 -4.98 -0.39
N VAL A 67 -4.16 -4.12 0.60
CA VAL A 67 -3.97 -4.49 2.00
C VAL A 67 -5.17 -3.99 2.81
N PRO A 68 -5.62 -4.75 3.80
CA PRO A 68 -6.77 -4.34 4.61
C PRO A 68 -6.42 -3.16 5.51
N PRO A 69 -7.43 -2.53 6.13
CA PRO A 69 -7.16 -1.48 7.11
C PRO A 69 -6.22 -1.96 8.22
N ASP A 70 -5.48 -1.02 8.77
CA ASP A 70 -4.55 -1.27 9.86
C ASP A 70 -3.40 -2.19 9.48
N SER A 71 -3.04 -2.20 8.21
CA SER A 71 -1.90 -2.97 7.72
C SER A 71 -0.61 -2.19 7.91
N ARG A 72 0.47 -2.92 8.04
CA ARG A 72 1.81 -2.37 8.07
C ARG A 72 2.66 -3.16 7.09
N VAL A 73 3.14 -2.49 6.06
CA VAL A 73 3.99 -3.11 5.04
C VAL A 73 5.36 -2.49 5.14
N TYR A 74 6.38 -3.31 5.26
CA TYR A 74 7.74 -2.80 5.46
C TYR A 74 8.76 -3.79 4.94
N ILE A 75 9.97 -3.30 4.75
CA ILE A 75 11.09 -4.15 4.36
C ILE A 75 11.85 -4.50 5.64
N GLN A 76 11.82 -5.77 5.99
CA GLN A 76 12.51 -6.26 7.17
C GLN A 76 14.01 -6.42 6.92
N GLU A 77 14.34 -6.99 5.77
CA GLU A 77 15.70 -7.18 5.31
C GLU A 77 15.74 -6.95 3.81
N PRO A 78 16.89 -6.65 3.23
CA PRO A 78 16.95 -6.49 1.79
C PRO A 78 16.31 -7.68 1.07
N GLY A 79 15.34 -7.36 0.19
CA GLY A 79 14.60 -8.37 -0.55
C GLY A 79 13.46 -9.02 0.21
N GLN A 80 13.22 -8.67 1.47
CA GLN A 80 12.15 -9.26 2.26
C GLN A 80 11.14 -8.21 2.70
N GLN A 81 10.07 -8.12 1.95
CA GLN A 81 8.96 -7.23 2.26
C GLN A 81 7.89 -8.00 3.04
N ARG A 82 7.45 -7.42 4.14
CA ARG A 82 6.46 -8.04 5.01
C ARG A 82 5.21 -7.20 5.12
N THR A 83 4.08 -7.88 5.27
CA THR A 83 2.80 -7.27 5.55
C THR A 83 2.24 -7.85 6.83
N GLU A 84 1.90 -6.97 7.76
CA GLU A 84 1.25 -7.35 9.00
C GLU A 84 -0.06 -6.60 9.13
N VAL A 85 -1.07 -7.24 9.67
CA VAL A 85 -2.36 -6.61 9.94
C VAL A 85 -2.55 -6.55 11.44
N ARG A 86 -2.80 -5.36 11.96
CA ARG A 86 -2.87 -5.14 13.40
C ARG A 86 -3.88 -6.06 14.10
N ALA A 87 -5.03 -6.26 13.48
CA ALA A 87 -6.04 -7.14 14.08
C ALA A 87 -5.53 -8.56 14.24
N GLU A 88 -4.73 -9.06 13.30
CA GLU A 88 -4.14 -10.39 13.40
C GLU A 88 -3.12 -10.45 14.53
N LEU A 89 -2.33 -9.39 14.68
CA LEU A 89 -1.34 -9.34 15.76
C LEU A 89 -2.00 -9.35 17.11
N GLU A 90 -3.09 -8.63 17.26
CA GLU A 90 -3.83 -8.56 18.52
C GLU A 90 -4.51 -9.89 18.88
N MET A 91 -4.82 -10.70 17.89
CA MET A 91 -5.49 -11.99 18.09
C MET A 91 -4.54 -13.14 18.31
N ARG A 92 -3.23 -12.91 18.22
CA ARG A 92 -2.26 -13.98 18.45
C ARG A 92 -2.26 -14.41 19.90
N PRO A 93 -2.17 -15.72 20.17
CA PRO A 93 -2.01 -16.18 21.53
C PRO A 93 -0.76 -15.60 22.17
N THR A 94 -0.84 -15.31 23.45
CA THR A 94 0.28 -14.81 24.21
C THR A 94 1.39 -15.87 24.23
N GLY A 95 2.62 -15.44 24.01
CA GLY A 95 3.76 -16.35 24.06
C GLY A 95 4.10 -17.05 22.77
N THR A 96 3.44 -16.70 21.68
CA THR A 96 3.76 -17.25 20.36
C THR A 96 4.42 -16.24 19.46
#